data_fb3dad654ac6a09a7343ecde14b108ac
#
_entry.id   fb3dad654ac6a09a7343ecde14b108ac
#
_cell.length_a   1.000
_cell.length_b   1.000
_cell.length_c   1.000
_cell.angle_alpha   90.00
_cell.angle_beta   90.00
_cell.angle_gamma   90.00
#
_symmetry.space_group_name_H-M   'P 1'
#
loop_
_entity.id
_entity.type
_entity.pdbx_description
1 polymer ?
#
loop_
_entity_poly.entity_id
_entity_poly.type
_entity_poly.pdbx_seq_one_letter_code
_entity_poly.pdbx_strand_id
1 'polypeptide(L)'
;MENFEKDKLQAAFKAPVAKPEYDPQAEPAVKVDLSICTDEERPRMVALINRLAKSEAGKETLEIAAKAGYKFGFLDASSGDAGTCFGSLHAVGLNPVVSDDKLISTLCHESRHAGQKNRMKDIPDRDLLDVASGVRRARAEEADAQAYAVVACKQLEMQGDKAPLTAFAESQMGVGTYAVFEKSLAEQNGVLNDKVLLDAFKGWYSHEGIQDIVKQLYEEVYILKPMRQAVQQFDEGNTDGVYTFNEKLSSKDLIQHIGWTGKGNYMAGEDPDFLDGEQYIGIAERTKQDADIFFRIRKEKTGIEKDTSIDAIPTYKDKFPRRFPEMESKPAVANEAEKAQPAQESDKAKNDKILTQGKNATADKWNAILAAKHLEKLGR
;
A
#
# COMPACT_ATOMS: atom_id res chain seq x y z
N MET A 1 -39.27 -17.54 17.36
CA MET A 1 -38.88 -16.43 16.41
C MET A 1 -37.42 -16.40 16.11
N GLU A 2 -36.50 -16.69 17.06
CA GLU A 2 -35.04 -16.69 16.84
C GLU A 2 -34.54 -17.72 15.83
N ASN A 3 -35.15 -18.91 15.74
CA ASN A 3 -34.70 -19.93 14.77
C ASN A 3 -35.01 -19.56 13.31
N PHE A 4 -36.11 -18.83 13.08
CA PHE A 4 -36.54 -18.45 11.73
C PHE A 4 -35.64 -17.37 11.08
N GLU A 5 -35.07 -16.49 11.88
CA GLU A 5 -34.08 -15.49 11.41
C GLU A 5 -32.71 -16.11 11.15
N LYS A 6 -32.31 -17.08 11.99
CA LYS A 6 -31.05 -17.83 11.82
C LYS A 6 -31.04 -18.67 10.56
N ASP A 7 -32.17 -19.31 10.23
CA ASP A 7 -32.31 -20.09 8.99
C ASP A 7 -32.34 -19.21 7.74
N LYS A 8 -32.93 -17.99 7.81
CA LYS A 8 -32.85 -17.00 6.70
C LYS A 8 -31.46 -16.45 6.51
N LEU A 9 -30.71 -16.16 7.57
CA LEU A 9 -29.32 -15.77 7.50
C LEU A 9 -28.46 -16.89 6.89
N GLN A 10 -28.62 -18.15 7.34
CA GLN A 10 -27.89 -19.29 6.76
C GLN A 10 -28.28 -19.56 5.29
N ALA A 11 -29.54 -19.32 4.90
CA ALA A 11 -29.96 -19.44 3.50
C ALA A 11 -29.40 -18.33 2.61
N ALA A 12 -29.26 -17.10 3.13
CA ALA A 12 -28.65 -15.99 2.41
C ALA A 12 -27.14 -16.21 2.15
N PHE A 13 -26.44 -16.90 3.09
CA PHE A 13 -25.03 -17.28 2.91
C PHE A 13 -24.82 -18.57 2.10
N LYS A 14 -25.88 -19.32 1.80
CA LYS A 14 -25.82 -20.60 1.03
C LYS A 14 -26.19 -20.46 -0.43
N ALA A 15 -26.67 -19.31 -0.89
CA ALA A 15 -26.83 -19.11 -2.33
C ALA A 15 -25.42 -19.07 -2.94
N PRO A 16 -25.02 -20.02 -3.80
CA PRO A 16 -23.78 -19.90 -4.53
C PRO A 16 -23.91 -18.63 -5.37
N VAL A 17 -23.09 -17.62 -5.06
CA VAL A 17 -22.87 -16.51 -5.99
C VAL A 17 -22.41 -17.16 -7.27
N ALA A 18 -23.22 -17.09 -8.32
CA ALA A 18 -22.86 -17.63 -9.63
C ALA A 18 -21.50 -17.02 -9.98
N LYS A 19 -20.47 -17.87 -10.12
CA LYS A 19 -19.16 -17.39 -10.56
C LYS A 19 -19.38 -16.81 -11.95
N PRO A 20 -18.94 -15.57 -12.21
CA PRO A 20 -19.03 -15.02 -13.55
C PRO A 20 -18.38 -16.00 -14.53
N GLU A 21 -19.06 -16.31 -15.64
CA GLU A 21 -18.45 -17.06 -16.72
C GLU A 21 -17.46 -16.15 -17.44
N TYR A 22 -16.19 -16.51 -17.42
CA TYR A 22 -15.13 -15.83 -18.18
C TYR A 22 -14.88 -16.59 -19.47
N ASP A 23 -14.70 -15.84 -20.57
CA ASP A 23 -14.34 -16.44 -21.85
C ASP A 23 -12.92 -17.02 -21.81
N PRO A 24 -12.75 -18.35 -21.89
CA PRO A 24 -11.42 -18.97 -21.81
C PRO A 24 -10.53 -18.68 -23.02
N GLN A 25 -11.13 -18.20 -24.14
CA GLN A 25 -10.43 -17.86 -25.37
C GLN A 25 -10.14 -16.36 -25.50
N ALA A 26 -10.58 -15.54 -24.54
CA ALA A 26 -10.34 -14.11 -24.59
C ALA A 26 -8.85 -13.79 -24.49
N GLU A 27 -8.41 -12.87 -25.33
CA GLU A 27 -7.05 -12.32 -25.26
C GLU A 27 -7.06 -10.98 -24.51
N PRO A 28 -5.97 -10.65 -23.80
CA PRO A 28 -5.87 -9.39 -23.07
C PRO A 28 -5.72 -8.20 -24.04
N ALA A 29 -6.52 -7.15 -23.83
CA ALA A 29 -6.49 -5.91 -24.60
C ALA A 29 -5.14 -5.16 -24.49
N VAL A 30 -4.39 -5.39 -23.42
CA VAL A 30 -3.01 -4.96 -23.24
C VAL A 30 -2.14 -6.19 -23.17
N LYS A 31 -1.07 -6.22 -23.96
CA LYS A 31 -0.12 -7.35 -23.98
C LYS A 31 0.65 -7.40 -22.65
N VAL A 32 0.23 -8.28 -21.75
CA VAL A 32 0.82 -8.50 -20.42
C VAL A 32 1.36 -9.93 -20.29
N ASP A 33 2.28 -10.14 -19.36
CA ASP A 33 2.78 -11.48 -19.03
C ASP A 33 1.87 -12.13 -17.96
N LEU A 34 1.15 -13.18 -18.34
CA LEU A 34 0.28 -13.99 -17.48
C LEU A 34 0.89 -15.35 -17.12
N SER A 35 2.20 -15.51 -17.26
CA SER A 35 2.90 -16.78 -17.03
C SER A 35 2.83 -17.30 -15.59
N ILE A 36 2.35 -16.49 -14.65
CA ILE A 36 2.14 -16.86 -13.25
C ILE A 36 0.67 -17.19 -12.92
N CYS A 37 -0.26 -17.04 -13.87
CA CYS A 37 -1.63 -17.56 -13.74
C CYS A 37 -1.67 -19.05 -14.07
N THR A 38 -2.50 -19.78 -13.35
CA THR A 38 -2.93 -21.12 -13.80
C THR A 38 -3.91 -21.00 -14.97
N ASP A 39 -4.18 -22.12 -15.67
CA ASP A 39 -5.14 -22.13 -16.78
C ASP A 39 -6.55 -21.74 -16.32
N GLU A 40 -6.93 -22.09 -15.09
CA GLU A 40 -8.22 -21.72 -14.48
C GLU A 40 -8.31 -20.26 -14.08
N GLU A 41 -7.19 -19.64 -13.71
CA GLU A 41 -7.12 -18.23 -13.28
C GLU A 41 -7.04 -17.27 -14.46
N ARG A 42 -6.42 -17.71 -15.56
CA ARG A 42 -6.13 -16.87 -16.72
C ARG A 42 -7.37 -16.16 -17.30
N PRO A 43 -8.52 -16.84 -17.52
CA PRO A 43 -9.69 -16.17 -18.09
C PRO A 43 -10.20 -15.00 -17.23
N ARG A 44 -10.20 -15.16 -15.89
CA ARG A 44 -10.61 -14.10 -14.96
C ARG A 44 -9.63 -12.92 -15.00
N MET A 45 -8.32 -13.19 -15.00
CA MET A 45 -7.31 -12.14 -15.08
C MET A 45 -7.43 -11.37 -16.40
N VAL A 46 -7.63 -12.05 -17.52
CA VAL A 46 -7.87 -11.42 -18.82
C VAL A 46 -9.13 -10.54 -18.79
N ALA A 47 -10.21 -11.01 -18.18
CA ALA A 47 -11.44 -10.23 -18.05
C ALA A 47 -11.23 -8.95 -17.23
N LEU A 48 -10.49 -9.01 -16.11
CA LEU A 48 -10.14 -7.85 -15.29
C LEU A 48 -9.29 -6.84 -16.08
N ILE A 49 -8.26 -7.32 -16.78
CA ILE A 49 -7.39 -6.50 -17.63
C ILE A 49 -8.21 -5.81 -18.73
N ASN A 50 -9.07 -6.57 -19.44
CA ASN A 50 -9.90 -6.04 -20.53
C ASN A 50 -10.91 -5.01 -20.03
N ARG A 51 -11.47 -5.22 -18.84
CA ARG A 51 -12.39 -4.26 -18.20
C ARG A 51 -11.66 -2.99 -17.81
N LEU A 52 -10.51 -3.07 -17.14
CA LEU A 52 -9.71 -1.92 -16.74
C LEU A 52 -9.17 -1.15 -17.95
N ALA A 53 -8.74 -1.85 -19.00
CA ALA A 53 -8.20 -1.25 -20.24
C ALA A 53 -9.22 -0.42 -21.04
N LYS A 54 -10.53 -0.49 -20.72
CA LYS A 54 -11.52 0.43 -21.27
C LYS A 54 -11.33 1.86 -20.77
N SER A 55 -10.75 2.06 -19.58
CA SER A 55 -10.37 3.39 -19.09
C SER A 55 -8.99 3.80 -19.62
N GLU A 56 -8.81 5.07 -19.98
CA GLU A 56 -7.52 5.61 -20.43
C GLU A 56 -6.44 5.44 -19.34
N ALA A 57 -6.74 5.85 -18.10
CA ALA A 57 -5.83 5.73 -16.97
C ALA A 57 -5.50 4.27 -16.65
N GLY A 58 -6.48 3.37 -16.68
CA GLY A 58 -6.27 1.95 -16.43
C GLY A 58 -5.43 1.30 -17.53
N LYS A 59 -5.71 1.61 -18.80
CA LYS A 59 -4.91 1.12 -19.93
C LYS A 59 -3.45 1.58 -19.81
N GLU A 60 -3.24 2.86 -19.51
CA GLU A 60 -1.91 3.44 -19.34
C GLU A 60 -1.11 2.72 -18.23
N THR A 61 -1.72 2.49 -17.06
CA THR A 61 -1.02 1.80 -15.96
C THR A 61 -0.64 0.36 -16.33
N LEU A 62 -1.53 -0.36 -17.00
CA LEU A 62 -1.27 -1.72 -17.49
C LEU A 62 -0.13 -1.76 -18.52
N GLU A 63 -0.13 -0.83 -19.50
CA GLU A 63 0.91 -0.75 -20.52
C GLU A 63 2.28 -0.41 -19.90
N ILE A 64 2.32 0.50 -18.92
CA ILE A 64 3.56 0.85 -18.22
C ILE A 64 4.09 -0.33 -17.41
N ALA A 65 3.23 -1.02 -16.65
CA ALA A 65 3.60 -2.19 -15.88
C ALA A 65 4.09 -3.35 -16.77
N ALA A 66 3.39 -3.60 -17.87
CA ALA A 66 3.79 -4.61 -18.85
C ALA A 66 5.15 -4.28 -19.50
N LYS A 67 5.37 -3.02 -19.89
CA LYS A 67 6.63 -2.53 -20.46
C LYS A 67 7.79 -2.60 -19.47
N ALA A 68 7.50 -2.45 -18.18
CA ALA A 68 8.46 -2.65 -17.09
C ALA A 68 8.71 -4.14 -16.77
N GLY A 69 8.09 -5.08 -17.51
CA GLY A 69 8.30 -6.52 -17.37
C GLY A 69 7.54 -7.16 -16.20
N TYR A 70 6.48 -6.52 -15.70
CA TYR A 70 5.67 -7.08 -14.63
C TYR A 70 4.76 -8.19 -15.14
N LYS A 71 4.65 -9.24 -14.32
CA LYS A 71 3.72 -10.37 -14.50
C LYS A 71 2.47 -10.14 -13.67
N PHE A 72 1.33 -10.68 -14.15
CA PHE A 72 0.05 -10.55 -13.45
C PHE A 72 -0.47 -11.91 -13.05
N GLY A 73 -1.01 -12.03 -11.84
CA GLY A 73 -1.55 -13.27 -11.33
C GLY A 73 -2.37 -13.08 -10.06
N PHE A 74 -2.87 -14.19 -9.50
CA PHE A 74 -3.61 -14.16 -8.25
C PHE A 74 -2.71 -14.57 -7.08
N LEU A 75 -2.95 -13.93 -5.93
CA LEU A 75 -2.36 -14.28 -4.64
C LEU A 75 -3.01 -15.55 -4.10
N ASP A 76 -2.42 -16.10 -3.03
CA ASP A 76 -3.13 -17.07 -2.21
C ASP A 76 -4.41 -16.46 -1.61
N ALA A 77 -5.49 -17.22 -1.57
CA ALA A 77 -6.79 -16.78 -1.06
C ALA A 77 -6.76 -16.35 0.43
N SER A 78 -5.75 -16.78 1.17
CA SER A 78 -5.52 -16.39 2.57
C SER A 78 -4.81 -15.04 2.74
N SER A 79 -4.41 -14.39 1.62
CA SER A 79 -3.84 -13.04 1.67
C SER A 79 -4.81 -12.06 2.33
N GLY A 80 -4.32 -11.27 3.28
CA GLY A 80 -5.12 -10.22 3.94
C GLY A 80 -5.33 -8.98 3.05
N ASP A 81 -4.54 -8.83 1.98
CA ASP A 81 -4.54 -7.68 1.10
C ASP A 81 -5.41 -7.94 -0.15
N ALA A 82 -6.02 -6.91 -0.72
CA ALA A 82 -6.79 -7.05 -1.96
C ALA A 82 -5.89 -7.25 -3.18
N GLY A 83 -4.68 -6.73 -3.14
CA GLY A 83 -3.62 -6.88 -4.14
C GLY A 83 -2.28 -6.46 -3.58
N THR A 84 -1.21 -6.73 -4.33
CA THR A 84 0.17 -6.36 -3.97
C THR A 84 1.05 -6.27 -5.21
N CYS A 85 1.84 -5.21 -5.29
CA CYS A 85 2.92 -5.06 -6.27
C CYS A 85 4.27 -5.49 -5.68
N PHE A 86 4.78 -6.61 -6.14
CA PHE A 86 6.09 -7.15 -5.74
C PHE A 86 7.20 -6.60 -6.64
N GLY A 87 7.89 -5.53 -6.21
CA GLY A 87 8.93 -4.90 -7.00
C GLY A 87 10.09 -5.83 -7.34
N SER A 88 10.60 -6.58 -6.37
CA SER A 88 11.72 -7.51 -6.56
C SER A 88 11.39 -8.70 -7.47
N LEU A 89 10.11 -9.08 -7.56
CA LEU A 89 9.62 -10.19 -8.39
C LEU A 89 9.11 -9.71 -9.76
N HIS A 90 9.00 -8.41 -9.98
CA HIS A 90 8.29 -7.82 -11.12
C HIS A 90 6.91 -8.49 -11.31
N ALA A 91 6.08 -8.47 -10.27
CA ALA A 91 4.77 -9.11 -10.28
C ALA A 91 3.70 -8.26 -9.60
N VAL A 92 2.50 -8.29 -10.17
CA VAL A 92 1.25 -7.77 -9.59
C VAL A 92 0.37 -8.96 -9.26
N GLY A 93 0.02 -9.09 -7.98
CA GLY A 93 -0.85 -10.16 -7.48
C GLY A 93 -2.18 -9.60 -6.97
N LEU A 94 -3.29 -10.25 -7.31
CA LEU A 94 -4.64 -9.90 -6.85
C LEU A 94 -5.21 -11.00 -5.95
N ASN A 95 -5.97 -10.64 -4.94
CA ASN A 95 -6.59 -11.62 -4.06
C ASN A 95 -7.86 -12.22 -4.71
N PRO A 96 -7.89 -13.54 -4.99
CA PRO A 96 -8.98 -14.17 -5.74
C PRO A 96 -10.32 -14.17 -5.02
N VAL A 97 -10.37 -13.94 -3.69
CA VAL A 97 -11.64 -13.90 -2.93
C VAL A 97 -12.32 -12.53 -2.96
N VAL A 98 -11.63 -11.51 -3.46
CA VAL A 98 -12.17 -10.15 -3.61
C VAL A 98 -13.03 -10.08 -4.88
N SER A 99 -14.12 -9.31 -4.82
CA SER A 99 -15.03 -9.12 -5.98
C SER A 99 -14.31 -8.42 -7.14
N ASP A 100 -14.71 -8.75 -8.37
CA ASP A 100 -14.14 -8.16 -9.58
C ASP A 100 -14.26 -6.63 -9.60
N ASP A 101 -15.37 -6.09 -9.12
CA ASP A 101 -15.58 -4.64 -9.08
C ASP A 101 -14.53 -3.94 -8.21
N LYS A 102 -14.21 -4.51 -7.05
CA LYS A 102 -13.13 -4.03 -6.19
C LYS A 102 -11.76 -4.30 -6.79
N LEU A 103 -11.57 -5.44 -7.46
CA LEU A 103 -10.31 -5.80 -8.10
C LEU A 103 -9.95 -4.87 -9.26
N ILE A 104 -10.90 -4.20 -9.92
CA ILE A 104 -10.60 -3.20 -10.95
C ILE A 104 -9.78 -2.03 -10.40
N SER A 105 -10.23 -1.43 -9.29
CA SER A 105 -9.46 -0.36 -8.65
C SER A 105 -8.13 -0.85 -8.09
N THR A 106 -8.12 -2.04 -7.50
CA THR A 106 -6.91 -2.67 -6.99
C THR A 106 -5.90 -2.95 -8.10
N LEU A 107 -6.32 -3.50 -9.24
CA LEU A 107 -5.45 -3.76 -10.38
C LEU A 107 -4.83 -2.48 -10.92
N CYS A 108 -5.62 -1.40 -11.03
CA CYS A 108 -5.09 -0.09 -11.41
C CYS A 108 -4.04 0.42 -10.42
N HIS A 109 -4.33 0.35 -9.12
CA HIS A 109 -3.46 0.76 -8.03
C HIS A 109 -2.12 0.01 -8.04
N GLU A 110 -2.15 -1.32 -8.09
CA GLU A 110 -0.93 -2.14 -8.07
C GLU A 110 -0.11 -2.00 -9.37
N SER A 111 -0.79 -1.82 -10.52
CA SER A 111 -0.12 -1.52 -11.79
C SER A 111 0.54 -0.14 -11.76
N ARG A 112 -0.05 0.82 -11.04
CA ARG A 112 0.55 2.15 -10.85
C ARG A 112 1.85 2.05 -10.06
N HIS A 113 1.87 1.25 -8.99
CA HIS A 113 3.11 0.97 -8.24
C HIS A 113 4.21 0.35 -9.09
N ALA A 114 3.87 -0.53 -10.03
CA ALA A 114 4.85 -1.07 -10.98
C ALA A 114 5.51 0.03 -11.82
N GLY A 115 4.71 1.01 -12.28
CA GLY A 115 5.20 2.19 -12.99
C GLY A 115 6.08 3.08 -12.12
N GLN A 116 5.67 3.37 -10.89
CA GLN A 116 6.43 4.16 -9.93
C GLN A 116 7.81 3.54 -9.65
N LYS A 117 7.86 2.23 -9.36
CA LYS A 117 9.13 1.51 -9.11
C LYS A 117 10.09 1.59 -10.29
N ASN A 118 9.58 1.47 -11.51
CA ASN A 118 10.42 1.59 -12.72
C ASN A 118 10.98 3.01 -12.91
N ARG A 119 10.22 4.05 -12.54
CA ARG A 119 10.67 5.45 -12.61
C ARG A 119 11.64 5.83 -11.50
N MET A 120 11.48 5.22 -10.33
CA MET A 120 12.28 5.50 -9.14
C MET A 120 13.50 4.60 -8.98
N LYS A 121 13.91 3.89 -10.02
CA LYS A 121 15.09 3.00 -9.99
C LYS A 121 16.40 3.72 -9.65
N ASP A 122 16.47 5.02 -9.91
CA ASP A 122 17.65 5.86 -9.65
C ASP A 122 17.54 6.61 -8.30
N ILE A 123 16.45 6.41 -7.55
CA ILE A 123 16.26 6.93 -6.19
C ILE A 123 16.72 5.86 -5.20
N PRO A 124 17.40 6.22 -4.10
CA PRO A 124 17.78 5.28 -3.06
C PRO A 124 16.61 4.43 -2.57
N ASP A 125 16.85 3.16 -2.30
CA ASP A 125 15.85 2.27 -1.74
C ASP A 125 15.34 2.80 -0.39
N ARG A 126 14.12 2.40 0.00
CA ARG A 126 13.46 2.94 1.20
C ARG A 126 14.24 2.69 2.50
N ASP A 127 14.97 1.59 2.57
CA ASP A 127 15.84 1.20 3.67
C ASP A 127 17.16 1.97 3.75
N LEU A 128 17.50 2.73 2.70
CA LEU A 128 18.60 3.69 2.70
C LEU A 128 18.14 5.11 3.06
N LEU A 129 16.85 5.42 2.83
CA LEU A 129 16.29 6.76 3.08
C LEU A 129 16.17 7.04 4.58
N ASP A 130 16.41 8.29 4.98
CA ASP A 130 16.04 8.73 6.32
C ASP A 130 14.53 8.54 6.56
N VAL A 131 14.14 8.49 7.83
CA VAL A 131 12.76 8.14 8.21
C VAL A 131 11.73 9.09 7.58
N ALA A 132 12.02 10.38 7.53
CA ALA A 132 11.12 11.37 6.93
C ALA A 132 10.96 11.16 5.43
N SER A 133 12.07 10.99 4.74
CA SER A 133 12.09 10.72 3.29
C SER A 133 11.41 9.40 2.96
N GLY A 134 11.64 8.35 3.76
CA GLY A 134 11.01 7.05 3.62
C GLY A 134 9.50 7.10 3.80
N VAL A 135 9.01 7.77 4.85
CA VAL A 135 7.56 7.95 5.11
C VAL A 135 6.92 8.79 4.01
N ARG A 136 7.53 9.93 3.65
CA ARG A 136 7.06 10.79 2.56
C ARG A 136 6.91 10.02 1.27
N ARG A 137 7.94 9.28 0.87
CA ARG A 137 7.94 8.46 -0.34
C ARG A 137 6.84 7.44 -0.31
N ALA A 138 6.75 6.63 0.75
CA ALA A 138 5.75 5.58 0.87
C ALA A 138 4.32 6.13 0.75
N ARG A 139 4.02 7.23 1.46
CA ARG A 139 2.70 7.84 1.45
C ARG A 139 2.35 8.50 0.11
N ALA A 140 3.32 9.14 -0.53
CA ALA A 140 3.10 9.78 -1.83
C ALA A 140 2.90 8.75 -2.95
N GLU A 141 3.62 7.62 -2.93
CA GLU A 141 3.38 6.51 -3.86
C GLU A 141 1.95 5.97 -3.73
N GLU A 142 1.46 5.79 -2.52
CA GLU A 142 0.10 5.31 -2.25
C GLU A 142 -0.98 6.31 -2.68
N ALA A 143 -0.77 7.59 -2.35
CA ALA A 143 -1.70 8.65 -2.73
C ALA A 143 -1.83 8.79 -4.25
N ASP A 144 -0.72 8.71 -4.98
CA ASP A 144 -0.71 8.73 -6.45
C ASP A 144 -1.42 7.49 -7.03
N ALA A 145 -1.18 6.30 -6.47
CA ALA A 145 -1.84 5.08 -6.92
C ALA A 145 -3.36 5.10 -6.66
N GLN A 146 -3.81 5.64 -5.51
CA GLN A 146 -5.24 5.82 -5.21
C GLN A 146 -5.88 6.87 -6.12
N ALA A 147 -5.21 8.00 -6.38
CA ALA A 147 -5.70 9.02 -7.29
C ALA A 147 -5.89 8.48 -8.72
N TYR A 148 -4.96 7.66 -9.19
CA TYR A 148 -5.08 7.03 -10.51
C TYR A 148 -6.22 6.00 -10.55
N ALA A 149 -6.38 5.21 -9.48
CA ALA A 149 -7.44 4.21 -9.37
C ALA A 149 -8.84 4.85 -9.42
N VAL A 150 -9.08 5.96 -8.70
CA VAL A 150 -10.39 6.64 -8.74
C VAL A 150 -10.68 7.24 -10.12
N VAL A 151 -9.67 7.80 -10.80
CA VAL A 151 -9.83 8.32 -12.18
C VAL A 151 -10.17 7.20 -13.15
N ALA A 152 -9.48 6.05 -13.07
CA ALA A 152 -9.78 4.88 -13.89
C ALA A 152 -11.21 4.37 -13.67
N CYS A 153 -11.67 4.25 -12.42
CA CYS A 153 -13.04 3.87 -12.09
C CYS A 153 -14.06 4.88 -12.59
N LYS A 154 -13.78 6.19 -12.53
CA LYS A 154 -14.66 7.24 -13.08
C LYS A 154 -14.77 7.17 -14.59
N GLN A 155 -13.66 6.92 -15.28
CA GLN A 155 -13.67 6.74 -16.74
C GLN A 155 -14.50 5.52 -17.16
N LEU A 156 -14.51 4.44 -16.36
CA LEU A 156 -15.40 3.30 -16.58
C LEU A 156 -16.87 3.67 -16.33
N GLU A 157 -17.17 4.43 -15.27
CA GLU A 157 -18.53 4.92 -14.99
C GLU A 157 -19.05 5.76 -16.14
N MET A 158 -18.25 6.66 -16.70
CA MET A 158 -18.61 7.50 -17.86
C MET A 158 -18.95 6.65 -19.10
N GLN A 159 -18.49 5.41 -19.16
CA GLN A 159 -18.82 4.43 -20.21
C GLN A 159 -19.96 3.49 -19.82
N GLY A 160 -20.61 3.71 -18.67
CA GLY A 160 -21.75 2.94 -18.18
C GLY A 160 -21.41 1.85 -17.15
N ASP A 161 -20.13 1.60 -16.87
CA ASP A 161 -19.68 0.62 -15.86
C ASP A 161 -19.47 1.29 -14.50
N LYS A 162 -20.53 1.39 -13.70
CA LYS A 162 -20.55 2.11 -12.41
C LYS A 162 -19.99 1.32 -11.24
N ALA A 163 -20.00 -0.01 -11.31
CA ALA A 163 -19.72 -0.85 -10.16
C ALA A 163 -18.30 -0.69 -9.58
N PRO A 164 -17.22 -0.52 -10.37
CA PRO A 164 -15.89 -0.27 -9.84
C PRO A 164 -15.78 1.04 -9.03
N LEU A 165 -16.41 2.13 -9.49
CA LEU A 165 -16.40 3.39 -8.76
C LEU A 165 -17.18 3.29 -7.44
N THR A 166 -18.32 2.62 -7.45
CA THR A 166 -19.10 2.35 -6.23
C THR A 166 -18.26 1.55 -5.21
N ALA A 167 -17.64 0.46 -5.67
CA ALA A 167 -16.79 -0.36 -4.79
C ALA A 167 -15.57 0.41 -4.26
N PHE A 168 -15.00 1.32 -5.04
CA PHE A 168 -13.91 2.21 -4.61
C PHE A 168 -14.40 3.19 -3.54
N ALA A 169 -15.53 3.88 -3.78
CA ALA A 169 -16.11 4.87 -2.86
C ALA A 169 -16.50 4.27 -1.50
N GLU A 170 -16.97 3.02 -1.48
CA GLU A 170 -17.35 2.29 -0.28
C GLU A 170 -16.14 1.67 0.45
N SER A 171 -14.96 1.64 -0.19
CA SER A 171 -13.77 1.09 0.43
C SER A 171 -13.19 2.03 1.49
N GLN A 172 -12.72 1.46 2.61
CA GLN A 172 -12.09 2.22 3.67
C GLN A 172 -10.92 3.08 3.16
N MET A 173 -10.14 2.57 2.20
CA MET A 173 -8.98 3.27 1.65
C MET A 173 -9.34 4.29 0.56
N GLY A 174 -10.51 4.15 -0.07
CA GLY A 174 -10.93 5.01 -1.18
C GLY A 174 -11.77 6.21 -0.77
N VAL A 175 -12.50 6.12 0.35
CA VAL A 175 -13.54 7.10 0.73
C VAL A 175 -13.02 8.54 0.81
N GLY A 176 -11.83 8.78 1.36
CA GLY A 176 -11.23 10.13 1.46
C GLY A 176 -10.85 10.69 0.10
N THR A 177 -10.13 9.89 -0.71
CA THR A 177 -9.77 10.23 -2.09
C THR A 177 -11.02 10.53 -2.93
N TYR A 178 -12.03 9.65 -2.86
CA TYR A 178 -13.27 9.79 -3.61
C TYR A 178 -14.03 11.08 -3.28
N ALA A 179 -14.18 11.42 -2.00
CA ALA A 179 -14.91 12.60 -1.59
C ALA A 179 -14.30 13.90 -2.14
N VAL A 180 -12.98 14.03 -2.09
CA VAL A 180 -12.28 15.21 -2.63
C VAL A 180 -12.27 15.19 -4.16
N PHE A 181 -12.08 14.03 -4.77
CA PHE A 181 -12.14 13.83 -6.21
C PHE A 181 -13.49 14.27 -6.80
N GLU A 182 -14.62 13.80 -6.27
CA GLU A 182 -15.95 14.16 -6.77
C GLU A 182 -16.23 15.67 -6.63
N LYS A 183 -15.82 16.26 -5.49
CA LYS A 183 -15.93 17.72 -5.30
C LYS A 183 -15.13 18.47 -6.35
N SER A 184 -13.86 18.13 -6.55
CA SER A 184 -13.00 18.78 -7.53
C SER A 184 -13.53 18.59 -8.96
N LEU A 185 -14.00 17.38 -9.29
CA LEU A 185 -14.58 17.09 -10.60
C LEU A 185 -15.81 17.98 -10.88
N ALA A 186 -16.68 18.15 -9.87
CA ALA A 186 -17.83 19.04 -9.99
C ALA A 186 -17.41 20.52 -10.20
N GLU A 187 -16.39 21.00 -9.48
CA GLU A 187 -15.80 22.35 -9.65
C GLU A 187 -15.16 22.54 -11.02
N GLN A 188 -14.70 21.47 -11.66
CA GLN A 188 -14.17 21.46 -13.03
C GLN A 188 -15.23 21.10 -14.10
N ASN A 189 -16.52 21.24 -13.78
CA ASN A 189 -17.65 20.96 -14.68
C ASN A 189 -17.63 19.53 -15.28
N GLY A 190 -17.17 18.56 -14.53
CA GLY A 190 -17.08 17.15 -14.94
C GLY A 190 -15.88 16.84 -15.84
N VAL A 191 -14.94 17.77 -16.00
CA VAL A 191 -13.74 17.57 -16.83
C VAL A 191 -12.62 16.95 -16.00
N LEU A 192 -12.19 15.75 -16.36
CA LEU A 192 -11.01 15.11 -15.81
C LEU A 192 -9.74 15.79 -16.33
N ASN A 193 -9.01 16.46 -15.45
CA ASN A 193 -7.77 17.19 -15.76
C ASN A 193 -6.74 17.01 -14.62
N ASP A 194 -5.55 17.58 -14.80
CA ASP A 194 -4.45 17.48 -13.84
C ASP A 194 -4.83 18.00 -12.45
N LYS A 195 -5.67 19.06 -12.38
CA LYS A 195 -6.15 19.58 -11.10
C LYS A 195 -7.01 18.58 -10.35
N VAL A 196 -7.94 17.91 -11.04
CA VAL A 196 -8.81 16.88 -10.43
C VAL A 196 -7.98 15.72 -9.92
N LEU A 197 -6.96 15.29 -10.67
CA LEU A 197 -6.06 14.23 -10.29
C LEU A 197 -5.20 14.63 -9.08
N LEU A 198 -4.69 15.85 -9.05
CA LEU A 198 -3.94 16.40 -7.92
C LEU A 198 -4.80 16.53 -6.66
N ASP A 199 -6.04 17.00 -6.81
CA ASP A 199 -6.96 17.09 -5.67
C ASP A 199 -7.32 15.69 -5.13
N ALA A 200 -7.48 14.69 -6.00
CA ALA A 200 -7.65 13.30 -5.59
C ALA A 200 -6.43 12.78 -4.80
N PHE A 201 -5.20 13.08 -5.25
CA PHE A 201 -3.97 12.80 -4.53
C PHE A 201 -3.98 13.44 -3.13
N LYS A 202 -4.28 14.73 -3.04
CA LYS A 202 -4.39 15.46 -1.76
C LYS A 202 -5.52 14.89 -0.88
N GLY A 203 -6.60 14.42 -1.50
CA GLY A 203 -7.74 13.80 -0.85
C GLY A 203 -7.39 12.53 -0.07
N TRP A 204 -6.39 11.77 -0.52
CA TRP A 204 -5.90 10.60 0.21
C TRP A 204 -5.43 10.95 1.64
N TYR A 205 -4.90 12.15 1.84
CA TYR A 205 -4.42 12.62 3.14
C TYR A 205 -5.51 13.28 4.01
N SER A 206 -6.71 13.52 3.47
CA SER A 206 -7.71 14.38 4.11
C SER A 206 -8.58 13.67 5.17
N HIS A 207 -8.65 12.34 5.18
CA HIS A 207 -9.56 11.60 6.06
C HIS A 207 -8.84 11.18 7.36
N GLU A 208 -8.98 11.99 8.43
CA GLU A 208 -8.25 11.83 9.70
C GLU A 208 -8.32 10.40 10.28
N GLY A 209 -9.52 9.81 10.37
CA GLY A 209 -9.68 8.48 10.98
C GLY A 209 -9.02 7.33 10.19
N ILE A 210 -8.87 7.50 8.88
CA ILE A 210 -8.14 6.56 8.02
C ILE A 210 -6.65 6.83 8.10
N GLN A 211 -6.25 8.11 8.13
CA GLN A 211 -4.85 8.48 8.14
C GLN A 211 -4.11 7.94 9.36
N ASP A 212 -4.73 7.86 10.52
CA ASP A 212 -4.09 7.27 11.70
C ASP A 212 -3.81 5.76 11.53
N ILE A 213 -4.73 5.01 10.92
CA ILE A 213 -4.56 3.58 10.65
C ILE A 213 -3.51 3.39 9.55
N VAL A 214 -3.67 4.10 8.43
CA VAL A 214 -2.77 4.06 7.28
C VAL A 214 -1.35 4.43 7.67
N LYS A 215 -1.19 5.50 8.44
CA LYS A 215 0.08 5.98 8.95
C LYS A 215 0.80 4.90 9.76
N GLN A 216 0.09 4.30 10.74
CA GLN A 216 0.67 3.23 11.55
C GLN A 216 1.05 2.00 10.71
N LEU A 217 0.22 1.63 9.73
CA LEU A 217 0.48 0.50 8.85
C LEU A 217 1.70 0.74 7.96
N TYR A 218 1.78 1.90 7.31
CA TYR A 218 2.89 2.20 6.40
C TYR A 218 4.21 2.41 7.17
N GLU A 219 4.17 3.08 8.31
CA GLU A 219 5.35 3.22 9.16
C GLU A 219 5.82 1.85 9.66
N GLU A 220 4.91 0.96 10.06
CA GLU A 220 5.24 -0.41 10.47
C GLU A 220 5.89 -1.20 9.34
N VAL A 221 5.30 -1.17 8.14
CA VAL A 221 5.77 -2.00 7.02
C VAL A 221 7.06 -1.44 6.40
N TYR A 222 7.14 -0.13 6.21
CA TYR A 222 8.21 0.49 5.41
C TYR A 222 9.36 1.06 6.25
N ILE A 223 9.18 1.26 7.55
CA ILE A 223 10.19 1.84 8.43
C ILE A 223 10.56 0.85 9.55
N LEU A 224 9.60 0.49 10.41
CA LEU A 224 9.92 -0.28 11.61
C LEU A 224 10.33 -1.73 11.33
N LYS A 225 9.68 -2.38 10.38
CA LYS A 225 10.05 -3.76 10.01
C LYS A 225 11.45 -3.85 9.41
N PRO A 226 11.85 -3.01 8.42
CA PRO A 226 13.24 -2.95 7.95
C PRO A 226 14.24 -2.63 9.06
N MET A 227 13.94 -1.70 9.96
CA MET A 227 14.83 -1.39 11.09
C MET A 227 15.05 -2.60 12.01
N ARG A 228 13.98 -3.34 12.34
CA ARG A 228 14.10 -4.57 13.15
C ARG A 228 14.90 -5.66 12.44
N GLN A 229 14.73 -5.79 11.13
CA GLN A 229 15.52 -6.71 10.32
C GLN A 229 17.01 -6.33 10.32
N ALA A 230 17.31 -5.04 10.22
CA ALA A 230 18.68 -4.55 10.29
C ALA A 230 19.30 -4.83 11.67
N VAL A 231 18.58 -4.62 12.78
CA VAL A 231 19.05 -4.96 14.13
C VAL A 231 19.40 -6.44 14.22
N GLN A 232 18.55 -7.32 13.71
CA GLN A 232 18.83 -8.75 13.68
C GLN A 232 20.13 -9.07 12.91
N GLN A 233 20.33 -8.44 11.76
CA GLN A 233 21.59 -8.62 10.98
C GLN A 233 22.80 -8.11 11.73
N PHE A 234 22.72 -7.00 12.45
CA PHE A 234 23.80 -6.50 13.29
C PHE A 234 24.14 -7.48 14.42
N ASP A 235 23.14 -8.13 15.02
CA ASP A 235 23.35 -9.15 16.06
C ASP A 235 24.00 -10.44 15.50
N GLU A 236 23.73 -10.76 14.23
CA GLU A 236 24.37 -11.85 13.49
C GLU A 236 25.78 -11.49 13.01
N GLY A 237 26.26 -10.26 13.26
CA GLY A 237 27.60 -9.78 12.89
C GLY A 237 27.69 -9.21 11.49
N ASN A 238 26.57 -9.08 10.75
CA ASN A 238 26.52 -8.43 9.45
C ASN A 238 26.30 -6.92 9.65
N THR A 239 27.40 -6.16 9.57
CA THR A 239 27.40 -4.70 9.76
C THR A 239 27.55 -3.93 8.45
N ASP A 240 27.69 -4.62 7.32
CA ASP A 240 27.89 -4.02 5.99
C ASP A 240 26.55 -3.47 5.44
N GLY A 241 26.25 -2.39 5.90
CA GLY A 241 25.35 -1.30 5.67
C GLY A 241 24.29 -1.31 4.56
N VAL A 242 23.41 -2.33 4.46
CA VAL A 242 22.26 -2.28 3.56
C VAL A 242 21.14 -1.37 4.12
N TYR A 243 21.12 -1.10 5.44
CA TYR A 243 20.06 -0.34 6.10
C TYR A 243 20.64 0.88 6.80
N THR A 244 21.02 1.90 6.02
CA THR A 244 21.66 3.09 6.62
C THR A 244 20.69 4.10 7.16
N PHE A 245 19.52 4.24 6.56
CA PHE A 245 18.49 5.24 6.89
C PHE A 245 19.05 6.67 6.98
N ASN A 246 19.97 7.03 6.09
CA ASN A 246 20.67 8.32 6.08
C ASN A 246 20.43 9.15 4.83
N GLU A 247 20.02 8.50 3.73
CA GLU A 247 19.84 9.17 2.44
C GLU A 247 18.60 10.08 2.47
N LYS A 248 18.73 11.27 1.89
CA LYS A 248 17.61 12.23 1.81
C LYS A 248 16.98 12.19 0.44
N LEU A 249 15.64 12.21 0.43
CA LEU A 249 14.85 12.39 -0.76
C LEU A 249 14.00 13.66 -0.58
N SER A 250 14.28 14.71 -1.36
CA SER A 250 13.52 15.95 -1.29
C SER A 250 12.10 15.77 -1.85
N SER A 251 11.17 16.63 -1.43
CA SER A 251 9.84 16.73 -2.03
C SER A 251 9.93 16.94 -3.55
N LYS A 252 10.79 17.86 -3.98
CA LYS A 252 11.02 18.18 -5.39
C LYS A 252 11.46 16.96 -6.21
N ASP A 253 12.42 16.18 -5.72
CA ASP A 253 12.91 15.01 -6.43
C ASP A 253 11.84 13.92 -6.49
N LEU A 254 11.10 13.74 -5.39
CA LEU A 254 9.99 12.78 -5.36
C LEU A 254 8.90 13.15 -6.37
N ILE A 255 8.47 14.41 -6.43
CA ILE A 255 7.45 14.91 -7.37
C ILE A 255 7.86 14.64 -8.83
N GLN A 256 9.15 14.76 -9.16
CA GLN A 256 9.64 14.48 -10.52
C GLN A 256 9.48 13.01 -10.93
N HIS A 257 9.39 12.09 -9.97
CA HIS A 257 9.33 10.65 -10.22
C HIS A 257 7.93 10.05 -10.06
N ILE A 258 7.02 10.72 -9.35
CA ILE A 258 5.61 10.35 -9.22
C ILE A 258 4.73 11.32 -10.01
N GLY A 259 3.44 11.08 -10.07
CA GLY A 259 2.49 12.00 -10.71
C GLY A 259 2.53 11.99 -12.26
N TRP A 260 3.25 11.06 -12.87
CA TRP A 260 3.32 10.98 -14.33
C TRP A 260 2.08 10.36 -14.95
N THR A 261 1.60 11.01 -16.02
CA THR A 261 0.54 10.55 -16.92
C THR A 261 1.11 10.44 -18.34
N GLY A 262 0.36 9.87 -19.27
CA GLY A 262 0.71 9.89 -20.69
C GLY A 262 0.84 11.31 -21.29
N LYS A 263 0.37 12.33 -20.59
CA LYS A 263 0.37 13.75 -21.02
C LYS A 263 1.42 14.59 -20.29
N GLY A 264 2.04 14.10 -19.24
CA GLY A 264 3.00 14.85 -18.44
C GLY A 264 2.90 14.51 -16.95
N ASN A 265 3.44 15.37 -16.10
CA ASN A 265 3.34 15.22 -14.66
C ASN A 265 2.28 16.17 -14.10
N TYR A 266 1.20 15.64 -13.54
CA TYR A 266 0.08 16.45 -13.03
C TYR A 266 0.45 17.28 -11.79
N MET A 267 1.63 17.03 -11.18
CA MET A 267 2.16 17.79 -10.05
C MET A 267 3.14 18.91 -10.49
N ALA A 268 3.44 19.03 -11.78
CA ALA A 268 4.48 19.93 -12.28
C ALA A 268 4.25 21.42 -11.96
N GLY A 269 3.00 21.82 -11.71
CA GLY A 269 2.63 23.21 -11.36
C GLY A 269 2.61 23.50 -9.87
N GLU A 270 2.85 22.50 -9.00
CA GLU A 270 2.82 22.67 -7.55
C GLU A 270 4.13 23.22 -7.00
N ASP A 271 4.04 23.77 -5.77
CA ASP A 271 5.21 24.11 -5.00
C ASP A 271 6.11 22.86 -4.85
N PRO A 272 7.40 22.92 -5.25
CA PRO A 272 8.28 21.77 -5.19
C PRO A 272 8.44 21.20 -3.77
N ASP A 273 8.14 21.99 -2.73
CA ASP A 273 8.28 21.59 -1.33
C ASP A 273 6.93 21.22 -0.69
N PHE A 274 5.81 21.10 -1.48
CA PHE A 274 4.49 20.87 -0.89
C PHE A 274 4.38 19.56 -0.11
N LEU A 275 5.14 18.51 -0.48
CA LEU A 275 5.18 17.25 0.24
C LEU A 275 5.98 17.32 1.57
N ASP A 276 6.64 18.43 1.84
CA ASP A 276 7.30 18.70 3.14
C ASP A 276 6.30 19.22 4.19
N GLY A 277 5.05 19.49 3.77
CA GLY A 277 3.99 19.86 4.68
C GLY A 277 3.69 18.76 5.69
N GLU A 278 3.29 19.15 6.89
CA GLU A 278 3.02 18.23 8.01
C GLU A 278 2.02 17.14 7.68
N GLN A 279 0.95 17.48 6.96
CA GLN A 279 -0.07 16.52 6.55
C GLN A 279 0.49 15.38 5.70
N TYR A 280 1.62 15.60 5.03
CA TYR A 280 2.26 14.62 4.16
C TYR A 280 3.32 13.77 4.87
N ILE A 281 4.03 14.33 5.87
CA ILE A 281 5.15 13.66 6.55
C ILE A 281 4.81 13.18 7.96
N GLY A 282 3.71 13.55 8.56
CA GLY A 282 3.45 13.24 9.97
C GLY A 282 3.91 11.83 10.38
N ILE A 283 4.84 11.71 11.32
CA ILE A 283 5.37 10.45 11.84
C ILE A 283 4.73 10.16 13.20
N ALA A 284 4.34 8.90 13.44
CA ALA A 284 3.78 8.50 14.72
C ALA A 284 4.85 8.53 15.83
N GLU A 285 4.47 8.93 17.04
CA GLU A 285 5.39 8.99 18.19
C GLU A 285 6.06 7.64 18.48
N ARG A 286 5.33 6.54 18.32
CA ARG A 286 5.87 5.18 18.43
C ARG A 286 7.01 4.94 17.44
N THR A 287 6.83 5.33 16.19
CA THR A 287 7.85 5.15 15.14
C THR A 287 9.10 5.95 15.46
N LYS A 288 8.95 7.15 16.01
CA LYS A 288 10.07 7.95 16.46
C LYS A 288 10.86 7.27 17.59
N GLN A 289 10.15 6.74 18.59
CA GLN A 289 10.77 6.01 19.71
C GLN A 289 11.50 4.75 19.25
N ASP A 290 10.87 3.95 18.40
CA ASP A 290 11.48 2.72 17.87
C ASP A 290 12.69 3.03 16.98
N ALA A 291 12.63 4.11 16.19
CA ALA A 291 13.76 4.58 15.39
C ALA A 291 14.93 5.06 16.26
N ASP A 292 14.66 5.74 17.38
CA ASP A 292 15.70 6.14 18.33
C ASP A 292 16.43 4.92 18.93
N ILE A 293 15.69 3.86 19.24
CA ILE A 293 16.28 2.60 19.71
C ILE A 293 17.16 2.00 18.61
N PHE A 294 16.65 1.91 17.37
CA PHE A 294 17.42 1.42 16.23
C PHE A 294 18.72 2.19 16.03
N PHE A 295 18.69 3.53 16.00
CA PHE A 295 19.88 4.35 15.76
C PHE A 295 20.92 4.19 16.87
N ARG A 296 20.48 4.02 18.13
CA ARG A 296 21.39 3.73 19.24
C ARG A 296 22.09 2.38 19.04
N ILE A 297 21.35 1.33 18.68
CA ILE A 297 21.93 0.00 18.43
C ILE A 297 22.89 0.07 17.24
N ARG A 298 22.50 0.73 16.15
CA ARG A 298 23.36 0.92 14.98
C ARG A 298 24.68 1.59 15.33
N LYS A 299 24.64 2.66 16.13
CA LYS A 299 25.85 3.35 16.61
C LYS A 299 26.73 2.43 17.41
N GLU A 300 26.18 1.65 18.33
CA GLU A 300 26.93 0.70 19.15
C GLU A 300 27.59 -0.41 18.31
N LYS A 301 26.92 -0.90 17.27
CA LYS A 301 27.40 -2.03 16.45
C LYS A 301 28.32 -1.60 15.30
N THR A 302 28.05 -0.44 14.69
CA THR A 302 28.71 -0.02 13.44
C THR A 302 29.54 1.27 13.59
N GLY A 303 29.40 2.03 14.66
CA GLY A 303 29.97 3.37 14.85
C GLY A 303 29.28 4.48 14.05
N ILE A 304 28.22 4.18 13.27
CA ILE A 304 27.49 5.17 12.48
C ILE A 304 26.58 6.01 13.37
N GLU A 305 26.78 7.32 13.37
CA GLU A 305 25.98 8.26 14.15
C GLU A 305 24.51 8.32 13.67
N LYS A 306 23.63 8.71 14.59
CA LYS A 306 22.22 8.99 14.29
C LYS A 306 22.10 10.17 13.32
N ASP A 307 21.27 10.01 12.29
CA ASP A 307 20.77 11.17 11.56
C ASP A 307 19.77 11.93 12.43
N THR A 308 20.00 13.24 12.62
CA THR A 308 19.14 14.11 13.42
C THR A 308 17.89 14.58 12.68
N SER A 309 17.68 14.15 11.45
CA SER A 309 16.51 14.55 10.65
C SER A 309 15.18 14.20 11.33
N ILE A 310 15.12 13.10 12.10
CA ILE A 310 13.95 12.72 12.89
C ILE A 310 13.60 13.77 13.95
N ASP A 311 14.60 14.36 14.61
CA ASP A 311 14.38 15.35 15.67
C ASP A 311 13.88 16.68 15.11
N ALA A 312 14.14 16.94 13.82
CA ALA A 312 13.67 18.14 13.13
C ALA A 312 12.21 18.03 12.65
N ILE A 313 11.61 16.82 12.67
CA ILE A 313 10.23 16.63 12.24
C ILE A 313 9.31 16.87 13.43
N PRO A 314 8.41 17.86 13.35
CA PRO A 314 7.43 18.08 14.41
C PRO A 314 6.55 16.84 14.58
N THR A 315 6.38 16.39 15.81
CA THR A 315 5.44 15.32 16.11
C THR A 315 4.00 15.83 16.02
N TYR A 316 3.06 14.95 15.71
CA TYR A 316 1.63 15.28 15.73
C TYR A 316 1.20 15.84 17.10
N LYS A 317 1.79 15.36 18.19
CA LYS A 317 1.58 15.86 19.57
C LYS A 317 2.00 17.32 19.72
N ASP A 318 3.14 17.70 19.15
CA ASP A 318 3.70 19.06 19.28
C ASP A 318 2.80 20.10 18.59
N LYS A 319 2.09 19.71 17.53
CA LYS A 319 1.23 20.59 16.74
C LYS A 319 -0.24 20.59 17.16
N PHE A 320 -0.71 19.52 17.82
CA PHE A 320 -2.07 19.42 18.32
C PHE A 320 -2.14 19.10 19.82
N PRO A 321 -1.50 19.89 20.69
CA PRO A 321 -1.40 19.60 22.12
C PRO A 321 -2.77 19.49 22.82
N ARG A 322 -3.83 20.08 22.26
CA ARG A 322 -5.18 20.00 22.82
C ARG A 322 -5.91 18.68 22.55
N ARG A 323 -5.46 17.90 21.58
CA ARG A 323 -6.04 16.58 21.26
C ARG A 323 -5.44 15.43 22.08
N PHE A 324 -4.27 15.67 22.65
CA PHE A 324 -3.58 14.73 23.52
C PHE A 324 -3.34 15.42 24.86
N PRO A 325 -4.33 15.45 25.78
CA PRO A 325 -4.06 15.91 27.14
C PRO A 325 -2.89 15.08 27.67
N GLU A 326 -1.90 15.75 28.21
CA GLU A 326 -0.73 15.12 28.82
C GLU A 326 -1.22 14.03 29.76
N MET A 327 -0.85 12.79 29.47
CA MET A 327 -0.87 11.75 30.48
C MET A 327 0.20 12.17 31.49
N GLU A 328 -0.24 12.84 32.56
CA GLU A 328 0.61 13.11 33.71
C GLU A 328 1.34 11.81 34.04
N SER A 329 2.65 11.83 33.95
CA SER A 329 3.50 10.75 34.41
C SER A 329 3.19 10.53 35.89
N LYS A 330 2.30 9.56 36.19
CA LYS A 330 2.15 9.13 37.55
C LYS A 330 3.51 8.66 38.04
N PRO A 331 3.99 9.17 39.18
CA PRO A 331 5.24 8.67 39.76
C PRO A 331 5.11 7.17 39.97
N ALA A 332 6.17 6.45 39.63
CA ALA A 332 6.25 5.00 39.81
C ALA A 332 5.88 4.62 41.24
N VAL A 333 4.70 4.04 41.42
CA VAL A 333 4.32 3.41 42.68
C VAL A 333 4.96 2.03 42.70
N ALA A 334 5.77 1.80 43.75
CA ALA A 334 6.45 0.58 43.98
C ALA A 334 5.49 -0.64 44.07
N ASN A 335 5.96 -1.76 43.55
CA ASN A 335 5.31 -3.04 43.50
C ASN A 335 4.66 -3.50 44.83
N GLU A 336 3.40 -3.84 44.73
CA GLU A 336 2.85 -4.91 45.56
C GLU A 336 2.30 -6.01 44.64
N ALA A 337 2.77 -7.22 44.91
CA ALA A 337 2.46 -8.41 44.14
C ALA A 337 1.01 -8.84 44.35
N GLU A 338 0.19 -8.83 43.32
CA GLU A 338 -1.13 -9.46 43.33
C GLU A 338 -1.21 -10.60 42.31
N LYS A 339 -1.72 -11.72 42.78
CA LYS A 339 -1.74 -13.03 42.13
C LYS A 339 -2.54 -12.99 40.82
N ALA A 340 -1.88 -13.41 39.74
CA ALA A 340 -2.49 -13.56 38.44
C ALA A 340 -3.47 -14.75 38.39
N GLN A 341 -4.71 -14.48 38.01
CA GLN A 341 -5.62 -15.47 37.45
C GLN A 341 -5.32 -15.62 35.94
N PRO A 342 -5.49 -16.82 35.34
CA PRO A 342 -5.17 -17.04 33.94
C PRO A 342 -6.15 -16.25 33.07
N ALA A 343 -5.62 -15.32 32.25
CA ALA A 343 -6.37 -14.55 31.28
C ALA A 343 -6.82 -15.46 30.13
N GLN A 344 -8.11 -15.38 29.79
CA GLN A 344 -8.65 -15.94 28.56
C GLN A 344 -7.95 -15.27 27.36
N GLU A 345 -7.48 -16.10 26.44
CA GLU A 345 -6.87 -15.66 25.18
C GLU A 345 -7.87 -14.78 24.43
N SER A 346 -7.54 -13.49 24.23
CA SER A 346 -8.42 -12.54 23.57
C SER A 346 -8.51 -12.86 22.07
N ASP A 347 -9.69 -12.61 21.47
CA ASP A 347 -9.93 -12.80 20.03
C ASP A 347 -8.93 -12.02 19.14
N LYS A 348 -8.30 -10.98 19.68
CA LYS A 348 -7.23 -10.23 19.04
C LYS A 348 -5.97 -11.08 18.83
N ALA A 349 -5.58 -11.91 19.80
CA ALA A 349 -4.41 -12.80 19.67
C ALA A 349 -4.64 -13.90 18.62
N LYS A 350 -5.89 -14.37 18.45
CA LYS A 350 -6.25 -15.31 17.39
C LYS A 350 -6.18 -14.69 16.00
N ASN A 351 -6.68 -13.47 15.86
CA ASN A 351 -6.64 -12.74 14.58
C ASN A 351 -5.21 -12.40 14.17
N ASP A 352 -4.34 -11.99 15.11
CA ASP A 352 -2.93 -11.72 14.81
C ASP A 352 -2.18 -13.00 14.39
N LYS A 353 -2.52 -14.15 14.95
CA LYS A 353 -1.94 -15.44 14.59
C LYS A 353 -2.36 -15.89 13.17
N ILE A 354 -3.63 -15.69 12.81
CA ILE A 354 -4.16 -15.98 11.47
C ILE A 354 -3.52 -15.08 10.42
N LEU A 355 -3.39 -13.77 10.70
CA LEU A 355 -2.74 -12.80 9.82
C LEU A 355 -1.25 -13.12 9.59
N THR A 356 -0.54 -13.57 10.62
CA THR A 356 0.88 -13.93 10.51
C THR A 356 1.08 -15.21 9.72
N GLN A 357 0.21 -16.21 9.89
CA GLN A 357 0.27 -17.47 9.13
C GLN A 357 -0.07 -17.27 7.66
N GLY A 358 -1.08 -16.44 7.33
CA GLY A 358 -1.44 -16.13 5.93
C GLY A 358 -0.32 -15.40 5.18
N LYS A 359 0.36 -14.45 5.83
CA LYS A 359 1.49 -13.73 5.24
C LYS A 359 2.67 -14.65 4.92
N ASN A 360 2.95 -15.63 5.78
CA ASN A 360 4.02 -16.60 5.56
C ASN A 360 3.72 -17.53 4.39
N ALA A 361 2.48 -18.03 4.25
CA ALA A 361 2.09 -18.91 3.14
C ALA A 361 2.21 -18.22 1.77
N THR A 362 1.86 -16.94 1.67
CA THR A 362 2.01 -16.15 0.43
C THR A 362 3.49 -15.91 0.11
N ALA A 363 4.30 -15.57 1.12
CA ALA A 363 5.75 -15.41 0.96
C ALA A 363 6.40 -16.72 0.51
N ASP A 364 5.97 -17.86 1.04
CA ASP A 364 6.51 -19.17 0.70
C ASP A 364 6.19 -19.57 -0.75
N LYS A 365 4.97 -19.29 -1.24
CA LYS A 365 4.60 -19.52 -2.67
C LYS A 365 5.50 -18.70 -3.61
N TRP A 366 5.73 -17.43 -3.30
CA TRP A 366 6.56 -16.55 -4.10
C TRP A 366 8.06 -16.84 -3.94
N ASN A 367 8.51 -17.25 -2.76
CA ASN A 367 9.88 -17.72 -2.54
C ASN A 367 10.17 -19.01 -3.33
N ALA A 368 9.20 -19.90 -3.47
CA ALA A 368 9.33 -21.10 -4.32
C ALA A 368 9.49 -20.74 -5.81
N ILE A 369 8.76 -19.71 -6.28
CA ILE A 369 8.92 -19.19 -7.66
C ILE A 369 10.30 -18.54 -7.84
N LEU A 370 10.80 -17.81 -6.84
CA LEU A 370 12.16 -17.24 -6.85
C LEU A 370 13.24 -18.32 -6.88
N ALA A 371 13.09 -19.34 -6.03
CA ALA A 371 14.05 -20.46 -5.98
C ALA A 371 14.09 -21.21 -7.30
N ALA A 372 12.94 -21.46 -7.92
CA ALA A 372 12.87 -22.10 -9.24
C ALA A 372 13.60 -21.28 -10.32
N LYS A 373 13.40 -19.95 -10.34
CA LYS A 373 14.08 -19.04 -11.28
C LYS A 373 15.58 -18.94 -11.03
N HIS A 374 15.99 -19.01 -9.76
CA HIS A 374 17.42 -18.99 -9.43
C HIS A 374 18.12 -20.26 -9.92
N LEU A 375 17.46 -21.41 -9.80
CA LEU A 375 17.96 -22.70 -10.34
C LEU A 375 18.02 -22.70 -11.87
N GLU A 376 17.01 -22.13 -12.53
CA GLU A 376 16.97 -21.99 -13.99
C GLU A 376 18.12 -21.08 -14.51
N LYS A 377 18.41 -19.98 -13.79
CA LYS A 377 19.57 -19.10 -14.09
C LYS A 377 20.93 -19.78 -13.88
N LEU A 378 21.01 -20.76 -13.00
CA LEU A 378 22.23 -21.53 -12.73
C LEU A 378 22.38 -22.74 -13.65
N GLY A 379 21.47 -22.97 -14.62
CA GLY A 379 21.55 -24.06 -15.59
C GLY A 379 21.43 -25.45 -14.98
N ARG A 380 20.67 -25.60 -13.92
CA ARG A 380 20.40 -26.87 -13.21
C ARG A 380 18.93 -27.23 -13.25
#